data_cd9c7618874fffab391b953a29694ad1
#
_entry.id   cd9c7618874fffab391b953a29694ad1
#
_cell.length_a   1.000
_cell.length_b   1.000
_cell.length_c   1.000
_cell.angle_alpha   90.00
_cell.angle_beta   90.00
_cell.angle_gamma   90.00
#
_symmetry.space_group_name_H-M   'P 1'
#
loop_
_entity.id
_entity.type
_entity.pdbx_description
1 polymer ?
#
loop_
_entity_poly.entity_id
_entity_poly.type
_entity_poly.pdbx_seq_one_letter_code
_entity_poly.pdbx_strand_id
1 'polypeptide(L)'
;FVNKRSRDNSRTPMQWDEGKNAGFSEDENIKSWIKLTGSHTVTNVKNQLNDEDSIFAHYKNMIELRQNGKYSDCLISGEFIPVLLKNDKIIAYIRKYENQNILCINNFSDKKQQVELSEIAKSISEKEIKLADILINNYENIENDGKILVLEKYQSLLVEFQIL
;
A
#
# COMPACT_ATOMS: atom_id res chain seq x y z
N PHE A 1 8.05 29.03 -6.34
CA PHE A 1 9.35 28.46 -5.94
C PHE A 1 9.47 27.00 -6.35
N VAL A 2 8.43 26.21 -6.14
CA VAL A 2 8.38 24.78 -6.49
C VAL A 2 8.62 24.52 -7.98
N ASN A 3 8.09 25.36 -8.86
CA ASN A 3 8.18 25.18 -10.30
C ASN A 3 9.57 25.40 -10.92
N LYS A 4 10.51 26.04 -10.22
CA LYS A 4 11.86 26.29 -10.73
C LYS A 4 12.90 25.21 -10.37
N ARG A 5 12.62 24.35 -9.37
CA ARG A 5 13.57 23.33 -8.85
C ARG A 5 12.93 21.98 -8.57
N SER A 6 11.73 21.72 -9.08
CA SER A 6 11.01 20.45 -8.83
C SER A 6 11.80 19.22 -9.27
N ARG A 7 12.59 19.34 -10.35
CA ARG A 7 13.48 18.28 -10.85
C ARG A 7 14.54 17.88 -9.83
N ASP A 8 15.07 18.82 -9.04
CA ASP A 8 16.15 18.57 -8.10
C ASP A 8 15.63 17.89 -6.82
N ASN A 9 14.35 18.04 -6.50
CA ASN A 9 13.73 17.38 -5.33
C ASN A 9 13.74 15.84 -5.43
N SER A 10 13.72 15.31 -6.65
CA SER A 10 13.81 13.86 -6.90
C SER A 10 15.23 13.33 -7.09
N ARG A 11 16.26 14.18 -6.92
CA ARG A 11 17.67 13.86 -7.15
C ARG A 11 18.53 14.03 -5.91
N THR A 12 17.93 14.10 -4.72
CA THR A 12 18.68 14.12 -3.46
C THR A 12 19.50 12.84 -3.34
N PRO A 13 20.70 12.90 -2.74
CA PRO A 13 21.48 11.71 -2.45
C PRO A 13 20.67 10.70 -1.66
N MET A 14 20.82 9.40 -1.98
CA MET A 14 20.19 8.33 -1.23
C MET A 14 20.65 8.36 0.23
N GLN A 15 19.69 8.25 1.14
CA GLN A 15 19.94 8.29 2.57
C GLN A 15 20.16 6.85 3.08
N TRP A 16 21.41 6.40 3.11
CA TRP A 16 21.75 5.05 3.54
C TRP A 16 21.80 4.90 5.05
N ASP A 17 22.34 5.92 5.74
CA ASP A 17 22.47 5.95 7.20
C ASP A 17 22.39 7.37 7.77
N GLU A 18 22.58 7.50 9.08
CA GLU A 18 22.57 8.75 9.83
C GLU A 18 23.86 9.58 9.73
N GLY A 19 24.90 9.08 9.05
CA GLY A 19 26.22 9.72 8.95
C GLY A 19 26.22 11.05 8.18
N LYS A 20 27.35 11.74 8.20
CA LYS A 20 27.49 13.12 7.68
C LYS A 20 27.04 13.30 6.24
N ASN A 21 27.32 12.34 5.37
CA ASN A 21 26.89 12.32 3.97
C ASN A 21 25.76 11.32 3.74
N ALA A 22 24.98 10.98 4.77
CA ALA A 22 23.93 9.98 4.74
C ALA A 22 24.39 8.61 4.20
N GLY A 23 25.66 8.23 4.43
CA GLY A 23 26.25 7.01 3.87
C GLY A 23 26.40 7.00 2.35
N PHE A 24 26.11 8.12 1.67
CA PHE A 24 26.23 8.24 0.21
C PHE A 24 27.70 8.28 -0.23
N SER A 25 28.61 8.80 0.61
CA SER A 25 30.04 8.80 0.40
C SER A 25 30.77 8.57 1.72
N GLU A 26 31.82 7.77 1.68
CA GLU A 26 32.73 7.55 2.81
C GLU A 26 33.65 8.78 3.06
N ASP A 27 33.90 9.58 2.02
CA ASP A 27 34.68 10.82 2.18
C ASP A 27 33.79 11.93 2.73
N GLU A 28 33.98 12.24 3.99
CA GLU A 28 33.23 13.29 4.70
C GLU A 28 33.48 14.72 4.16
N ASN A 29 34.50 14.94 3.32
CA ASN A 29 34.78 16.24 2.72
C ASN A 29 34.03 16.47 1.42
N ILE A 30 33.47 15.43 0.82
CA ILE A 30 32.66 15.56 -0.38
C ILE A 30 31.36 16.33 -0.07
N LYS A 31 31.10 17.33 -0.89
CA LYS A 31 29.81 18.04 -0.90
C LYS A 31 28.97 17.53 -2.05
N SER A 32 27.83 16.94 -1.72
CA SER A 32 26.88 16.56 -2.76
C SER A 32 26.40 17.79 -3.55
N TRP A 33 26.19 17.64 -4.86
CA TRP A 33 25.65 18.71 -5.70
C TRP A 33 24.30 19.19 -5.20
N ILE A 34 23.40 18.26 -4.85
CA ILE A 34 22.10 18.58 -4.24
C ILE A 34 22.23 18.30 -2.74
N LYS A 35 21.81 19.25 -1.94
CA LYS A 35 21.90 19.16 -0.46
C LYS A 35 21.05 18.01 0.07
N LEU A 36 21.56 17.34 1.08
CA LEU A 36 20.75 16.44 1.92
C LEU A 36 19.59 17.19 2.57
N THR A 37 18.47 16.53 2.72
CA THR A 37 17.26 17.11 3.32
C THR A 37 17.33 17.28 4.83
N GLY A 38 18.33 16.67 5.48
CA GLY A 38 18.45 16.61 6.94
C GLY A 38 17.60 15.53 7.60
N SER A 39 16.67 14.93 6.89
CA SER A 39 15.86 13.83 7.42
C SER A 39 16.61 12.50 7.56
N HIS A 40 17.79 12.37 6.96
CA HIS A 40 18.60 11.15 6.98
C HIS A 40 18.98 10.68 8.40
N THR A 41 19.01 11.57 9.39
CA THR A 41 19.26 11.20 10.78
C THR A 41 18.13 10.34 11.40
N VAL A 42 16.95 10.38 10.81
CA VAL A 42 15.77 9.62 11.25
C VAL A 42 15.32 8.64 10.17
N THR A 43 15.16 9.14 8.94
CA THR A 43 14.67 8.34 7.82
C THR A 43 15.84 7.97 6.89
N ASN A 44 16.29 6.75 6.99
CA ASN A 44 17.37 6.20 6.16
C ASN A 44 17.20 4.69 6.01
N VAL A 45 17.93 4.10 5.05
CA VAL A 45 17.83 2.66 4.74
C VAL A 45 18.15 1.79 5.95
N LYS A 46 19.22 2.12 6.69
CA LYS A 46 19.66 1.36 7.86
C LYS A 46 18.56 1.27 8.92
N ASN A 47 17.89 2.37 9.22
CA ASN A 47 16.80 2.40 10.19
C ASN A 47 15.58 1.61 9.67
N GLN A 48 15.24 1.78 8.39
CA GLN A 48 14.09 1.09 7.79
C GLN A 48 14.28 -0.42 7.64
N LEU A 49 15.51 -0.90 7.48
CA LEU A 49 15.83 -2.33 7.46
C LEU A 49 15.60 -3.02 8.82
N ASN A 50 15.68 -2.28 9.91
CA ASN A 50 15.52 -2.76 11.28
C ASN A 50 14.12 -2.50 11.86
N ASP A 51 13.20 -1.97 11.06
CA ASP A 51 11.84 -1.61 11.46
C ASP A 51 10.84 -2.37 10.59
N GLU A 52 10.12 -3.32 11.19
CA GLU A 52 9.13 -4.15 10.51
C GLU A 52 7.90 -3.33 10.04
N ASP A 53 7.64 -2.18 10.64
CA ASP A 53 6.55 -1.27 10.27
C ASP A 53 7.00 -0.18 9.28
N SER A 54 8.24 -0.26 8.79
CA SER A 54 8.79 0.71 7.85
C SER A 54 8.13 0.64 6.46
N ILE A 55 8.23 1.75 5.72
CA ILE A 55 7.84 1.79 4.30
C ILE A 55 8.62 0.75 3.49
N PHE A 56 9.90 0.54 3.79
CA PHE A 56 10.73 -0.48 3.16
C PHE A 56 10.17 -1.89 3.38
N ALA A 57 9.85 -2.24 4.63
CA ALA A 57 9.26 -3.54 4.98
C ALA A 57 7.91 -3.73 4.30
N HIS A 58 7.07 -2.69 4.28
CA HIS A 58 5.78 -2.73 3.60
C HIS A 58 5.93 -3.04 2.10
N TYR A 59 6.80 -2.32 1.38
CA TYR A 59 7.04 -2.59 -0.04
C TYR A 59 7.63 -3.98 -0.29
N LYS A 60 8.57 -4.42 0.55
CA LYS A 60 9.14 -5.77 0.47
C LYS A 60 8.06 -6.84 0.58
N ASN A 61 7.17 -6.72 1.58
CA ASN A 61 6.06 -7.65 1.79
C ASN A 61 5.08 -7.65 0.61
N MET A 62 4.76 -6.49 0.06
CA MET A 62 3.89 -6.39 -1.14
C MET A 62 4.53 -7.06 -2.36
N ILE A 63 5.82 -6.88 -2.58
CA ILE A 63 6.54 -7.49 -3.71
C ILE A 63 6.58 -9.01 -3.51
N GLU A 64 6.88 -9.49 -2.32
CA GLU A 64 6.92 -10.91 -2.02
C GLU A 64 5.56 -11.57 -2.19
N LEU A 65 4.49 -10.96 -1.67
CA LEU A 65 3.12 -11.42 -1.85
C LEU A 65 2.74 -11.53 -3.34
N ARG A 66 3.19 -10.57 -4.15
CA ARG A 66 2.91 -10.55 -5.58
C ARG A 66 3.73 -11.59 -6.36
N GLN A 67 4.98 -11.83 -5.97
CA GLN A 67 5.91 -12.69 -6.74
C GLN A 67 5.89 -14.14 -6.27
N ASN A 68 5.60 -14.37 -5.00
CA ASN A 68 5.76 -15.69 -4.38
C ASN A 68 4.48 -16.11 -3.66
N GLY A 69 4.20 -17.41 -3.71
CA GLY A 69 3.17 -18.03 -2.90
C GLY A 69 1.78 -18.11 -3.52
N LYS A 70 0.82 -18.42 -2.69
CA LYS A 70 -0.58 -18.77 -3.01
C LYS A 70 -1.30 -17.75 -3.89
N TYR A 71 -0.99 -16.46 -3.73
CA TYR A 71 -1.75 -15.36 -4.34
C TYR A 71 -1.09 -14.76 -5.59
N SER A 72 0.11 -15.19 -5.95
CA SER A 72 0.91 -14.60 -7.01
C SER A 72 0.19 -14.61 -8.37
N ASP A 73 -0.39 -15.73 -8.77
CA ASP A 73 -1.09 -15.85 -10.05
C ASP A 73 -2.30 -14.91 -10.11
N CYS A 74 -3.07 -14.83 -9.03
CA CYS A 74 -4.20 -13.91 -8.93
C CYS A 74 -3.76 -12.44 -9.01
N LEU A 75 -2.68 -12.06 -8.32
CA LEU A 75 -2.18 -10.70 -8.29
C LEU A 75 -1.46 -10.28 -9.59
N ILE A 76 -0.87 -11.23 -10.33
CA ILE A 76 -0.15 -10.96 -11.58
C ILE A 76 -1.07 -11.08 -12.80
N SER A 77 -1.76 -12.19 -12.92
CA SER A 77 -2.50 -12.59 -14.12
C SER A 77 -4.02 -12.51 -13.99
N GLY A 78 -4.53 -12.35 -12.75
CA GLY A 78 -5.97 -12.27 -12.51
C GLY A 78 -6.65 -11.13 -13.26
N GLU A 79 -7.91 -11.30 -13.58
CA GLU A 79 -8.76 -10.25 -14.14
C GLU A 79 -8.81 -9.04 -13.20
N PHE A 80 -8.74 -7.84 -13.75
CA PHE A 80 -8.87 -6.59 -13.01
C PHE A 80 -10.31 -6.07 -13.14
N ILE A 81 -11.04 -6.05 -12.04
CA ILE A 81 -12.45 -5.61 -12.00
C ILE A 81 -12.54 -4.40 -11.08
N PRO A 82 -12.71 -3.18 -11.62
CA PRO A 82 -12.93 -2.00 -10.80
C PRO A 82 -14.31 -2.05 -10.16
N VAL A 83 -14.39 -1.68 -8.87
CA VAL A 83 -15.65 -1.67 -8.10
C VAL A 83 -15.82 -0.34 -7.39
N LEU A 84 -17.01 -0.03 -6.90
CA LEU A 84 -17.34 1.22 -6.19
C LEU A 84 -17.03 2.50 -6.97
N LEU A 85 -17.15 2.48 -8.29
CA LEU A 85 -16.74 3.56 -9.20
C LEU A 85 -17.39 4.92 -8.94
N LYS A 86 -18.49 4.96 -8.20
CA LYS A 86 -19.22 6.20 -7.85
C LYS A 86 -18.78 6.78 -6.51
N ASN A 87 -17.93 6.09 -5.77
CA ASN A 87 -17.43 6.57 -4.50
C ASN A 87 -16.19 7.45 -4.74
N ASP A 88 -16.24 8.69 -4.33
CA ASP A 88 -15.17 9.68 -4.52
C ASP A 88 -14.06 9.60 -3.45
N LYS A 89 -14.23 8.76 -2.43
CA LYS A 89 -13.32 8.61 -1.30
C LYS A 89 -12.66 7.26 -1.20
N ILE A 90 -13.21 6.27 -1.90
CA ILE A 90 -12.72 4.91 -1.90
C ILE A 90 -12.26 4.52 -3.29
N ILE A 91 -11.06 3.99 -3.39
CA ILE A 91 -10.58 3.32 -4.60
C ILE A 91 -10.55 1.84 -4.32
N ALA A 92 -11.32 1.08 -5.09
CA ALA A 92 -11.41 -0.36 -4.92
C ALA A 92 -11.42 -1.10 -6.26
N TYR A 93 -10.80 -2.27 -6.25
CA TYR A 93 -10.83 -3.21 -7.36
C TYR A 93 -10.66 -4.64 -6.88
N ILE A 94 -11.10 -5.57 -7.70
CA ILE A 94 -10.92 -7.01 -7.48
C ILE A 94 -9.87 -7.55 -8.46
N ARG A 95 -9.04 -8.45 -7.97
CA ARG A 95 -8.25 -9.38 -8.79
C ARG A 95 -8.91 -10.74 -8.71
N LYS A 96 -9.30 -11.32 -9.85
CA LYS A 96 -9.96 -12.62 -9.93
C LYS A 96 -9.17 -13.56 -10.80
N TYR A 97 -8.83 -14.71 -10.25
CA TYR A 97 -8.12 -15.78 -10.98
C TYR A 97 -8.63 -17.14 -10.50
N GLU A 98 -9.22 -17.92 -11.41
CA GLU A 98 -9.87 -19.19 -11.07
C GLU A 98 -10.85 -19.04 -9.90
N ASN A 99 -10.57 -19.70 -8.77
CA ASN A 99 -11.40 -19.66 -7.56
C ASN A 99 -10.90 -18.62 -6.52
N GLN A 100 -9.86 -17.86 -6.86
CA GLN A 100 -9.32 -16.83 -5.99
C GLN A 100 -9.91 -15.47 -6.33
N ASN A 101 -10.35 -14.76 -5.29
CA ASN A 101 -10.85 -13.40 -5.41
C ASN A 101 -10.15 -12.54 -4.35
N ILE A 102 -9.45 -11.51 -4.78
CA ILE A 102 -8.73 -10.58 -3.89
C ILE A 102 -9.31 -9.20 -4.10
N LEU A 103 -9.82 -8.62 -3.02
CA LEU A 103 -10.27 -7.24 -2.98
C LEU A 103 -9.12 -6.34 -2.51
N CYS A 104 -8.79 -5.34 -3.32
CA CYS A 104 -7.98 -4.20 -2.90
C CYS A 104 -8.93 -3.02 -2.66
N ILE A 105 -8.93 -2.45 -1.46
CA ILE A 105 -9.81 -1.35 -1.11
C ILE A 105 -9.07 -0.34 -0.24
N ASN A 106 -9.15 0.93 -0.61
CA ASN A 106 -8.38 2.01 0.00
C ASN A 106 -9.27 3.21 0.28
N ASN A 107 -9.26 3.68 1.51
CA ASN A 107 -9.91 4.93 1.90
C ASN A 107 -8.92 6.10 1.72
N PHE A 108 -9.19 6.98 0.75
CA PHE A 108 -8.38 8.17 0.48
C PHE A 108 -8.87 9.42 1.23
N SER A 109 -9.70 9.25 2.24
CA SER A 109 -10.21 10.36 3.04
C SER A 109 -9.66 10.37 4.47
N ASP A 110 -9.74 11.52 5.11
CA ASP A 110 -9.38 11.74 6.51
C ASP A 110 -10.47 11.31 7.52
N LYS A 111 -11.51 10.63 7.03
CA LYS A 111 -12.65 10.15 7.82
C LYS A 111 -12.89 8.67 7.59
N LYS A 112 -13.49 8.01 8.59
CA LYS A 112 -14.01 6.65 8.42
C LYS A 112 -15.00 6.59 7.26
N GLN A 113 -14.96 5.50 6.51
CA GLN A 113 -15.90 5.18 5.44
C GLN A 113 -16.53 3.82 5.70
N GLN A 114 -17.79 3.68 5.35
CA GLN A 114 -18.51 2.41 5.40
C GLN A 114 -18.82 1.95 3.99
N VAL A 115 -18.63 0.66 3.75
CA VAL A 115 -18.89 0.01 2.46
C VAL A 115 -19.74 -1.22 2.67
N GLU A 116 -20.87 -1.30 1.99
CA GLU A 116 -21.67 -2.51 1.98
C GLU A 116 -20.99 -3.58 1.10
N LEU A 117 -20.72 -4.75 1.65
CA LEU A 117 -20.15 -5.87 0.89
C LEU A 117 -21.06 -6.31 -0.27
N SER A 118 -22.39 -6.10 -0.14
CA SER A 118 -23.35 -6.33 -1.20
C SER A 118 -23.13 -5.46 -2.45
N GLU A 119 -22.58 -4.24 -2.31
CA GLU A 119 -22.26 -3.40 -3.47
C GLU A 119 -21.06 -3.96 -4.25
N ILE A 120 -20.09 -4.51 -3.54
CA ILE A 120 -18.94 -5.19 -4.14
C ILE A 120 -19.39 -6.48 -4.84
N ALA A 121 -20.23 -7.31 -4.17
CA ALA A 121 -20.77 -8.53 -4.74
C ALA A 121 -21.55 -8.26 -6.05
N LYS A 122 -22.40 -7.25 -6.07
CA LYS A 122 -23.17 -6.84 -7.28
C LYS A 122 -22.26 -6.45 -8.44
N SER A 123 -21.09 -5.89 -8.18
CA SER A 123 -20.15 -5.47 -9.23
C SER A 123 -19.56 -6.67 -9.99
N ILE A 124 -19.61 -7.86 -9.42
CA ILE A 124 -19.19 -9.13 -10.04
C ILE A 124 -20.36 -10.08 -10.33
N SER A 125 -21.60 -9.57 -10.34
CA SER A 125 -22.84 -10.31 -10.58
C SER A 125 -23.13 -11.40 -9.54
N GLU A 126 -22.66 -11.23 -8.32
CA GLU A 126 -22.87 -12.14 -7.19
C GLU A 126 -23.83 -11.54 -6.16
N LYS A 127 -24.38 -12.39 -5.30
CA LYS A 127 -25.34 -11.96 -4.27
C LYS A 127 -24.67 -11.55 -2.98
N GLU A 128 -23.69 -12.33 -2.57
CA GLU A 128 -23.04 -12.18 -1.27
C GLU A 128 -21.57 -12.60 -1.33
N ILE A 129 -20.73 -11.91 -0.58
CA ILE A 129 -19.32 -12.23 -0.40
C ILE A 129 -18.97 -12.21 1.08
N LYS A 130 -17.97 -12.99 1.46
CA LYS A 130 -17.43 -13.05 2.81
C LYS A 130 -15.93 -12.82 2.77
N LEU A 131 -15.43 -11.84 3.53
CA LEU A 131 -14.00 -11.62 3.70
C LEU A 131 -13.35 -12.83 4.40
N ALA A 132 -12.18 -13.21 3.92
CA ALA A 132 -11.42 -14.36 4.40
C ALA A 132 -10.03 -13.92 4.89
N ASP A 133 -8.95 -14.31 4.21
CA ASP A 133 -7.59 -14.01 4.63
C ASP A 133 -7.21 -12.55 4.38
N ILE A 134 -6.76 -11.86 5.43
CA ILE A 134 -6.20 -10.51 5.33
C ILE A 134 -4.76 -10.64 4.84
N LEU A 135 -4.45 -10.06 3.70
CA LEU A 135 -3.13 -10.14 3.08
C LEU A 135 -2.26 -8.93 3.41
N ILE A 136 -2.86 -7.75 3.40
CA ILE A 136 -2.22 -6.48 3.79
C ILE A 136 -3.25 -5.61 4.47
N ASN A 137 -2.87 -4.98 5.57
CA ASN A 137 -3.63 -3.96 6.27
C ASN A 137 -2.63 -3.00 6.94
N ASN A 138 -2.80 -1.70 6.76
CA ASN A 138 -2.00 -0.69 7.45
C ASN A 138 -2.58 -0.27 8.81
N TYR A 139 -3.56 -1.01 9.32
CA TYR A 139 -4.14 -0.92 10.66
C TYR A 139 -4.06 -2.28 11.35
N GLU A 140 -4.07 -2.31 12.68
CA GLU A 140 -4.04 -3.56 13.44
C GLU A 140 -5.31 -4.40 13.24
N ASN A 141 -6.47 -3.75 13.16
CA ASN A 141 -7.75 -4.41 13.12
C ASN A 141 -8.58 -4.03 11.89
N ILE A 142 -9.49 -4.91 11.52
CA ILE A 142 -10.54 -4.68 10.53
C ILE A 142 -11.89 -4.72 11.22
N GLU A 143 -12.68 -3.69 11.06
CA GLU A 143 -14.05 -3.63 11.53
C GLU A 143 -14.98 -4.11 10.41
N ASN A 144 -15.54 -5.31 10.58
CA ASN A 144 -16.43 -5.95 9.61
C ASN A 144 -17.46 -6.84 10.34
N ASP A 145 -18.74 -6.58 10.13
CA ASP A 145 -19.86 -7.35 10.68
C ASP A 145 -20.41 -8.42 9.74
N GLY A 146 -19.75 -8.64 8.60
CA GLY A 146 -20.17 -9.55 7.54
C GLY A 146 -21.09 -8.91 6.48
N LYS A 147 -21.55 -7.69 6.70
CA LYS A 147 -22.33 -6.90 5.74
C LYS A 147 -21.69 -5.58 5.41
N ILE A 148 -21.16 -4.92 6.42
CA ILE A 148 -20.52 -3.61 6.32
C ILE A 148 -19.05 -3.76 6.68
N LEU A 149 -18.20 -3.31 5.78
CA LEU A 149 -16.77 -3.10 6.02
C LEU A 149 -16.56 -1.63 6.37
N VAL A 150 -16.00 -1.39 7.55
CA VAL A 150 -15.61 -0.04 7.98
C VAL A 150 -14.12 0.14 7.74
N LEU A 151 -13.78 1.18 7.01
CA LEU A 151 -12.39 1.56 6.73
C LEU A 151 -12.05 2.81 7.54
N GLU A 152 -11.00 2.73 8.34
CA GLU A 152 -10.43 3.89 9.04
C GLU A 152 -9.90 4.93 8.04
N LYS A 153 -9.62 6.15 8.52
CA LYS A 153 -8.99 7.18 7.68
C LYS A 153 -7.70 6.66 7.06
N TYR A 154 -7.55 6.81 5.75
CA TYR A 154 -6.37 6.36 5.01
C TYR A 154 -6.04 4.86 5.18
N GLN A 155 -7.03 4.03 5.53
CA GLN A 155 -6.84 2.59 5.58
C GLN A 155 -6.71 2.01 4.19
N SER A 156 -5.72 1.15 4.02
CA SER A 156 -5.47 0.33 2.83
C SER A 156 -5.56 -1.13 3.21
N LEU A 157 -6.41 -1.87 2.51
CA LEU A 157 -6.69 -3.27 2.77
C LEU A 157 -6.57 -4.09 1.49
N LEU A 158 -5.83 -5.19 1.57
CA LEU A 158 -5.84 -6.26 0.59
C LEU A 158 -6.33 -7.53 1.28
N VAL A 159 -7.43 -8.10 0.79
CA VAL A 159 -8.11 -9.20 1.46
C VAL A 159 -8.64 -10.22 0.46
N GLU A 160 -8.43 -11.51 0.72
CA GLU A 160 -9.12 -12.59 0.01
C GLU A 160 -10.60 -12.62 0.44
N PHE A 161 -11.49 -12.92 -0.48
CA PHE A 161 -12.91 -13.13 -0.16
C PHE A 161 -13.47 -14.34 -0.90
N GLN A 162 -14.52 -14.91 -0.33
CA GLN A 162 -15.29 -16.02 -0.87
C GLN A 162 -16.64 -15.53 -1.36
N ILE A 163 -17.13 -16.11 -2.46
CA ILE A 163 -18.50 -15.96 -2.95
C ILE A 163 -19.36 -17.00 -2.22
N LEU A 164 -20.51 -16.57 -1.68
CA LEU A 164 -21.44 -17.39 -0.91
C LEU A 164 -22.67 -17.80 -1.74
#